data_5c51c79e9654d30bb394d981ec1341ef
#
_entry.id   5c51c79e9654d30bb394d981ec1341ef
#
_cell.length_a   1.000
_cell.length_b   1.000
_cell.length_c   1.000
_cell.angle_alpha   90.00
_cell.angle_beta   90.00
_cell.angle_gamma   90.00
#
_symmetry.space_group_name_H-M   'P 1'
#
loop_
_entity.id
_entity.type
_entity.pdbx_description
1 polymer ?
#
loop_
_entity_poly.entity_id
_entity_poly.type
_entity_poly.pdbx_seq_one_letter_code
_entity_poly.pdbx_strand_id
1 'polypeptide(L)'
;MNQSIARQETPAFGSLLRHWRSARRISQLALATEAEISGRHLSFLETGRAQPSREMVRLLATVLDVPLGEQNAMMVAAGFAPIFGERELSAPDLDHVRRALDFILRQQEPFPAIVIDGQWDIVMRNAAADRIFGLFKPSSKVGREYGRNAMRTVFHPEGVRQYVLNWEELAGPLIQTLHREAAAATTPAAARLRDELLAYPGVPSPWKVPDPFAPVAPLLTMRVKKDDNEAAFFSMLTTFATPRDITLQQLRIECFYPADTQTEELARRLAAP
;
A
#
# COMPACT_ATOMS: atom_id res chain seq x y z
N MET A 1 19.42 23.59 -27.23
CA MET A 1 19.70 22.71 -26.11
C MET A 1 18.62 21.62 -26.09
N ASN A 2 18.93 20.46 -26.69
CA ASN A 2 18.00 19.34 -26.78
C ASN A 2 18.04 18.53 -25.46
N GLN A 3 16.99 18.62 -24.64
CA GLN A 3 16.82 17.68 -23.54
C GLN A 3 16.30 16.38 -24.14
N SER A 4 17.18 15.41 -24.27
CA SER A 4 16.86 14.01 -24.57
C SER A 4 16.02 13.48 -23.41
N ILE A 5 14.70 13.34 -23.61
CA ILE A 5 13.82 12.59 -22.73
C ILE A 5 14.28 11.14 -22.85
N ALA A 6 14.97 10.63 -21.84
CA ALA A 6 15.33 9.22 -21.74
C ALA A 6 14.02 8.43 -21.75
N ARG A 7 13.73 7.76 -22.87
CA ARG A 7 12.70 6.70 -22.92
C ARG A 7 13.11 5.64 -21.89
N GLN A 8 12.35 5.52 -20.81
CA GLN A 8 12.45 4.34 -19.94
C GLN A 8 12.09 3.14 -20.82
N GLU A 9 13.07 2.33 -21.17
CA GLU A 9 12.86 1.08 -21.91
C GLU A 9 11.98 0.17 -21.04
N THR A 10 10.83 -0.21 -21.57
CA THR A 10 9.93 -1.19 -20.91
C THR A 10 10.71 -2.49 -20.72
N PRO A 11 10.80 -3.03 -19.50
CA PRO A 11 11.52 -4.29 -19.26
C PRO A 11 10.99 -5.40 -20.16
N ALA A 12 11.85 -6.23 -20.69
CA ALA A 12 11.43 -7.37 -21.51
C ALA A 12 10.58 -8.34 -20.68
N PHE A 13 9.55 -8.96 -21.29
CA PHE A 13 8.66 -9.93 -20.63
C PHE A 13 9.42 -11.00 -19.82
N GLY A 14 10.47 -11.59 -20.39
CA GLY A 14 11.26 -12.61 -19.70
C GLY A 14 11.93 -12.12 -18.42
N SER A 15 12.32 -10.83 -18.37
CA SER A 15 12.89 -10.21 -17.18
C SER A 15 11.84 -10.04 -16.09
N LEU A 16 10.63 -9.60 -16.43
CA LEU A 16 9.49 -9.49 -15.50
C LEU A 16 9.07 -10.86 -14.97
N LEU A 17 8.97 -11.85 -15.85
CA LEU A 17 8.64 -13.23 -15.46
C LEU A 17 9.64 -13.79 -14.44
N ARG A 18 10.94 -13.64 -14.72
CA ARG A 18 12.00 -14.06 -13.79
C ARG A 18 11.96 -13.29 -12.48
N HIS A 19 11.70 -11.99 -12.52
CA HIS A 19 11.55 -11.15 -11.32
C HIS A 19 10.44 -11.71 -10.41
N TRP A 20 9.24 -11.91 -10.95
CA TRP A 20 8.09 -12.39 -10.17
C TRP A 20 8.31 -13.82 -9.64
N ARG A 21 8.85 -14.72 -10.44
CA ARG A 21 9.20 -16.06 -9.98
C ARG A 21 10.20 -16.01 -8.81
N SER A 22 11.23 -15.19 -8.94
CA SER A 22 12.25 -15.03 -7.89
C SER A 22 11.66 -14.38 -6.62
N ALA A 23 10.80 -13.39 -6.76
CA ALA A 23 10.10 -12.74 -5.64
C ALA A 23 9.22 -13.75 -4.87
N ARG A 24 8.61 -14.72 -5.57
CA ARG A 24 7.85 -15.83 -4.96
C ARG A 24 8.74 -16.98 -4.48
N ARG A 25 10.06 -16.91 -4.69
CA ARG A 25 11.03 -17.96 -4.34
C ARG A 25 10.73 -19.33 -4.98
N ILE A 26 10.16 -19.33 -6.17
CA ILE A 26 9.78 -20.53 -6.92
C ILE A 26 10.89 -20.88 -7.93
N SER A 27 11.27 -22.16 -8.03
CA SER A 27 12.22 -22.62 -9.06
C SER A 27 11.57 -22.63 -10.45
N GLN A 28 12.38 -22.61 -11.52
CA GLN A 28 11.83 -22.78 -12.88
C GLN A 28 11.05 -24.09 -13.04
N LEU A 29 11.55 -25.18 -12.44
CA LEU A 29 10.88 -26.47 -12.52
C LEU A 29 9.52 -26.44 -11.82
N ALA A 30 9.46 -25.85 -10.61
CA ALA A 30 8.21 -25.75 -9.85
C ALA A 30 7.17 -24.90 -10.60
N LEU A 31 7.56 -23.72 -11.13
CA LEU A 31 6.66 -22.88 -11.91
C LEU A 31 6.17 -23.59 -13.19
N ALA A 32 7.07 -24.29 -13.89
CA ALA A 32 6.71 -25.03 -15.09
C ALA A 32 5.69 -26.15 -14.79
N THR A 33 5.89 -26.86 -13.67
CA THR A 33 4.97 -27.90 -13.20
C THR A 33 3.60 -27.32 -12.85
N GLU A 34 3.56 -26.22 -12.08
CA GLU A 34 2.31 -25.59 -11.63
C GLU A 34 1.53 -24.94 -12.80
N ALA A 35 2.26 -24.40 -13.78
CA ALA A 35 1.67 -23.85 -15.02
C ALA A 35 1.38 -24.91 -16.09
N GLU A 36 1.66 -26.20 -15.82
CA GLU A 36 1.46 -27.32 -16.78
C GLU A 36 2.18 -27.11 -18.12
N ILE A 37 3.39 -26.51 -18.10
CA ILE A 37 4.22 -26.30 -19.29
C ILE A 37 5.58 -27.00 -19.14
N SER A 38 6.30 -27.19 -20.26
CA SER A 38 7.64 -27.76 -20.18
C SER A 38 8.65 -26.76 -19.58
N GLY A 39 9.58 -27.25 -18.75
CA GLY A 39 10.66 -26.42 -18.19
C GLY A 39 11.52 -25.78 -19.30
N ARG A 40 11.68 -26.43 -20.45
CA ARG A 40 12.38 -25.86 -21.62
C ARG A 40 11.62 -24.65 -22.17
N HIS A 41 10.30 -24.74 -22.29
CA HIS A 41 9.48 -23.62 -22.76
C HIS A 41 9.56 -22.43 -21.80
N LEU A 42 9.43 -22.66 -20.49
CA LEU A 42 9.59 -21.61 -19.48
C LEU A 42 10.97 -20.95 -19.56
N SER A 43 12.05 -21.74 -19.71
CA SER A 43 13.40 -21.20 -19.88
C SER A 43 13.53 -20.34 -21.14
N PHE A 44 12.88 -20.70 -22.23
CA PHE A 44 12.88 -19.89 -23.45
C PHE A 44 12.09 -18.59 -23.29
N LEU A 45 10.98 -18.60 -22.56
CA LEU A 45 10.24 -17.41 -22.22
C LEU A 45 11.07 -16.44 -21.36
N GLU A 46 11.74 -16.93 -20.31
CA GLU A 46 12.58 -16.09 -19.44
C GLU A 46 13.84 -15.54 -20.13
N THR A 47 14.33 -16.24 -21.15
CA THR A 47 15.53 -15.80 -21.91
C THR A 47 15.19 -15.02 -23.19
N GLY A 48 13.89 -14.81 -23.49
CA GLY A 48 13.45 -14.12 -24.70
C GLY A 48 13.61 -14.90 -25.99
N ARG A 49 13.90 -16.22 -25.91
CA ARG A 49 14.00 -17.13 -27.08
C ARG A 49 12.64 -17.56 -27.60
N ALA A 50 11.57 -17.41 -26.84
CA ALA A 50 10.21 -17.63 -27.24
C ALA A 50 9.34 -16.42 -26.87
N GLN A 51 8.37 -16.10 -27.72
CA GLN A 51 7.34 -15.11 -27.40
C GLN A 51 6.14 -15.82 -26.74
N PRO A 52 5.60 -15.29 -25.64
CA PRO A 52 4.40 -15.85 -25.03
C PRO A 52 3.14 -15.53 -25.84
N SER A 53 2.13 -16.39 -25.80
CA SER A 53 0.77 -15.98 -26.18
C SER A 53 0.14 -15.15 -25.05
N ARG A 54 -0.97 -14.46 -25.34
CA ARG A 54 -1.74 -13.69 -24.36
C ARG A 54 -2.22 -14.57 -23.20
N GLU A 55 -2.68 -15.78 -23.52
CA GLU A 55 -3.12 -16.79 -22.55
C GLU A 55 -1.95 -17.26 -21.66
N MET A 56 -0.76 -17.43 -22.25
CA MET A 56 0.44 -17.81 -21.50
C MET A 56 0.85 -16.73 -20.52
N VAL A 57 0.81 -15.45 -20.90
CA VAL A 57 1.10 -14.34 -19.97
C VAL A 57 0.11 -14.36 -18.80
N ARG A 58 -1.19 -14.53 -19.08
CA ARG A 58 -2.23 -14.60 -18.04
C ARG A 58 -2.04 -15.79 -17.11
N LEU A 59 -1.78 -16.97 -17.67
CA LEU A 59 -1.56 -18.19 -16.89
C LEU A 59 -0.39 -18.02 -15.92
N LEU A 60 0.78 -17.60 -16.41
CA LEU A 60 1.98 -17.41 -15.60
C LEU A 60 1.78 -16.31 -14.54
N ALA A 61 1.10 -15.22 -14.91
CA ALA A 61 0.79 -14.15 -13.97
C ALA A 61 -0.19 -14.62 -12.87
N THR A 62 -1.16 -15.47 -13.20
CA THR A 62 -2.09 -16.04 -12.22
C THR A 62 -1.39 -17.01 -11.27
N VAL A 63 -0.60 -17.94 -11.80
CA VAL A 63 0.16 -18.91 -10.99
C VAL A 63 1.14 -18.19 -10.04
N LEU A 64 1.75 -17.10 -10.48
CA LEU A 64 2.65 -16.29 -9.67
C LEU A 64 1.94 -15.29 -8.76
N ASP A 65 0.60 -15.26 -8.75
CA ASP A 65 -0.19 -14.28 -8.00
C ASP A 65 0.35 -12.85 -8.20
N VAL A 66 0.53 -12.45 -9.46
CA VAL A 66 1.04 -11.13 -9.84
C VAL A 66 -0.08 -10.10 -9.68
N PRO A 67 0.15 -8.94 -9.02
CA PRO A 67 -0.85 -7.87 -8.92
C PRO A 67 -1.35 -7.39 -10.30
N LEU A 68 -2.61 -6.94 -10.38
CA LEU A 68 -3.27 -6.62 -11.67
C LEU A 68 -2.52 -5.57 -12.50
N GLY A 69 -1.98 -4.52 -11.85
CA GLY A 69 -1.18 -3.50 -12.53
C GLY A 69 0.10 -4.09 -13.13
N GLU A 70 0.73 -5.00 -12.44
CA GLU A 70 1.94 -5.70 -12.88
C GLU A 70 1.63 -6.74 -13.97
N GLN A 71 0.44 -7.36 -13.93
CA GLN A 71 -0.04 -8.20 -15.03
C GLN A 71 -0.19 -7.37 -16.31
N ASN A 72 -0.71 -6.12 -16.21
CA ASN A 72 -0.75 -5.20 -17.35
C ASN A 72 0.66 -4.87 -17.86
N ALA A 73 1.63 -4.64 -16.96
CA ALA A 73 3.02 -4.41 -17.37
C ALA A 73 3.61 -5.62 -18.11
N MET A 74 3.32 -6.84 -17.63
CA MET A 74 3.72 -8.07 -18.33
C MET A 74 3.05 -8.22 -19.71
N MET A 75 1.76 -7.83 -19.83
CA MET A 75 1.05 -7.81 -21.13
C MET A 75 1.72 -6.86 -22.12
N VAL A 76 1.97 -5.62 -21.70
CA VAL A 76 2.63 -4.60 -22.53
C VAL A 76 4.04 -5.06 -22.95
N ALA A 77 4.81 -5.61 -22.01
CA ALA A 77 6.14 -6.14 -22.29
C ALA A 77 6.15 -7.32 -23.29
N ALA A 78 5.04 -8.08 -23.35
CA ALA A 78 4.82 -9.14 -24.31
C ALA A 78 4.21 -8.65 -25.64
N GLY A 79 3.94 -7.34 -25.80
CA GLY A 79 3.36 -6.74 -27.01
C GLY A 79 1.84 -6.77 -27.06
N PHE A 80 1.15 -7.02 -25.94
CA PHE A 80 -0.30 -7.02 -25.85
C PHE A 80 -0.87 -5.77 -25.18
N ALA A 81 -2.13 -5.45 -25.48
CA ALA A 81 -2.85 -4.40 -24.75
C ALA A 81 -3.11 -4.79 -23.28
N PRO A 82 -3.11 -3.83 -22.35
CA PRO A 82 -3.54 -4.03 -20.98
C PRO A 82 -4.92 -4.68 -20.88
N ILE A 83 -5.16 -5.45 -19.81
CA ILE A 83 -6.44 -6.17 -19.60
C ILE A 83 -7.26 -5.49 -18.52
N PHE A 84 -6.60 -5.02 -17.45
CA PHE A 84 -7.26 -4.47 -16.28
C PHE A 84 -7.35 -2.96 -16.38
N GLY A 85 -8.53 -2.41 -16.08
CA GLY A 85 -8.73 -0.98 -15.98
C GLY A 85 -8.04 -0.42 -14.72
N GLU A 86 -7.61 0.82 -14.84
CA GLU A 86 -7.22 1.66 -13.72
C GLU A 86 -8.07 2.93 -13.82
N ARG A 87 -8.93 3.16 -12.84
CA ARG A 87 -9.94 4.21 -12.87
C ARG A 87 -9.83 5.04 -11.62
N GLU A 88 -10.03 6.34 -11.74
CA GLU A 88 -10.19 7.16 -10.53
C GLU A 88 -11.41 6.70 -9.73
N LEU A 89 -11.29 6.67 -8.41
CA LEU A 89 -12.41 6.30 -7.53
C LEU A 89 -13.63 7.23 -7.73
N SER A 90 -13.40 8.46 -8.23
CA SER A 90 -14.42 9.44 -8.60
C SER A 90 -15.21 9.09 -9.87
N ALA A 91 -14.76 8.13 -10.67
CA ALA A 91 -15.41 7.77 -11.93
C ALA A 91 -16.85 7.27 -11.71
N PRO A 92 -17.80 7.64 -12.59
CA PRO A 92 -19.23 7.29 -12.42
C PRO A 92 -19.51 5.80 -12.32
N ASP A 93 -18.78 4.96 -13.04
CA ASP A 93 -18.91 3.51 -13.02
C ASP A 93 -18.41 2.85 -11.73
N LEU A 94 -17.69 3.60 -10.86
CA LEU A 94 -17.31 3.19 -9.52
C LEU A 94 -18.25 3.72 -8.41
N ASP A 95 -19.39 4.33 -8.76
CA ASP A 95 -20.38 4.82 -7.77
C ASP A 95 -20.85 3.74 -6.79
N HIS A 96 -21.05 2.52 -7.27
CA HIS A 96 -21.44 1.41 -6.40
C HIS A 96 -20.34 1.04 -5.41
N VAL A 97 -19.07 1.16 -5.79
CA VAL A 97 -17.92 0.95 -4.89
C VAL A 97 -17.86 2.04 -3.84
N ARG A 98 -18.00 3.32 -4.24
CA ARG A 98 -18.04 4.43 -3.28
C ARG A 98 -19.14 4.26 -2.25
N ARG A 99 -20.35 3.88 -2.68
CA ARG A 99 -21.47 3.60 -1.75
C ARG A 99 -21.16 2.46 -0.79
N ALA A 100 -20.50 1.40 -1.26
CA ALA A 100 -20.07 0.30 -0.39
C ALA A 100 -19.01 0.76 0.64
N LEU A 101 -18.03 1.54 0.21
CA LEU A 101 -17.02 2.13 1.10
C LEU A 101 -17.66 3.07 2.13
N ASP A 102 -18.57 3.96 1.70
CA ASP A 102 -19.32 4.84 2.59
C ASP A 102 -20.14 4.05 3.63
N PHE A 103 -20.75 2.94 3.22
CA PHE A 103 -21.48 2.08 4.14
C PHE A 103 -20.55 1.49 5.21
N ILE A 104 -19.40 0.94 4.80
CA ILE A 104 -18.41 0.36 5.72
C ILE A 104 -17.88 1.44 6.68
N LEU A 105 -17.51 2.61 6.17
CA LEU A 105 -17.01 3.73 6.96
C LEU A 105 -18.03 4.17 8.03
N ARG A 106 -19.32 4.25 7.67
CA ARG A 106 -20.39 4.61 8.62
C ARG A 106 -20.62 3.53 9.68
N GLN A 107 -20.48 2.24 9.35
CA GLN A 107 -20.63 1.15 10.32
C GLN A 107 -19.52 1.16 11.39
N GLN A 108 -18.37 1.81 11.13
CA GLN A 108 -17.27 1.91 12.08
C GLN A 108 -17.50 3.00 13.16
N GLU A 109 -18.45 3.92 12.98
CA GLU A 109 -18.76 4.92 14.01
C GLU A 109 -19.05 4.27 15.38
N PRO A 110 -18.57 4.80 16.50
CA PRO A 110 -17.91 6.12 16.67
C PRO A 110 -16.38 6.09 16.52
N PHE A 111 -15.79 5.05 15.96
CA PHE A 111 -14.35 4.90 15.84
C PHE A 111 -13.85 5.31 14.45
N PRO A 112 -12.60 5.81 14.34
CA PRO A 112 -12.05 6.25 13.07
C PRO A 112 -11.96 5.12 12.05
N ALA A 113 -12.25 5.45 10.79
CA ALA A 113 -11.92 4.62 9.64
C ALA A 113 -11.54 5.50 8.45
N ILE A 114 -10.57 5.04 7.69
CA ILE A 114 -10.09 5.69 6.47
C ILE A 114 -10.00 4.68 5.34
N VAL A 115 -10.08 5.17 4.10
CA VAL A 115 -9.72 4.41 2.90
C VAL A 115 -8.45 5.02 2.35
N ILE A 116 -7.46 4.19 2.11
CA ILE A 116 -6.17 4.57 1.52
C ILE A 116 -5.97 3.85 0.19
N ASP A 117 -5.29 4.51 -0.72
CA ASP A 117 -4.91 3.95 -2.01
C ASP A 117 -3.53 3.25 -1.98
N GLY A 118 -3.05 2.80 -3.14
CA GLY A 118 -1.75 2.14 -3.28
C GLY A 118 -0.53 3.02 -3.00
N GLN A 119 -0.73 4.33 -2.89
CA GLN A 119 0.32 5.30 -2.53
C GLN A 119 0.19 5.79 -1.08
N TRP A 120 -0.70 5.17 -0.30
CA TRP A 120 -1.01 5.56 1.07
C TRP A 120 -1.72 6.92 1.19
N ASP A 121 -2.30 7.43 0.10
CA ASP A 121 -3.10 8.64 0.14
C ASP A 121 -4.50 8.33 0.68
N ILE A 122 -4.98 9.18 1.59
CA ILE A 122 -6.31 9.04 2.21
C ILE A 122 -7.35 9.57 1.22
N VAL A 123 -8.12 8.66 0.64
CA VAL A 123 -9.13 8.98 -0.39
C VAL A 123 -10.54 9.14 0.18
N MET A 124 -10.85 8.45 1.31
CA MET A 124 -12.12 8.61 2.04
C MET A 124 -11.89 8.43 3.54
N ARG A 125 -12.79 8.97 4.35
CA ARG A 125 -12.79 8.79 5.81
C ARG A 125 -14.18 9.03 6.39
N ASN A 126 -14.43 8.48 7.60
CA ASN A 126 -15.68 8.72 8.32
C ASN A 126 -15.60 9.98 9.20
N ALA A 127 -16.72 10.35 9.78
CA ALA A 127 -16.81 11.54 10.64
C ALA A 127 -16.02 11.35 11.96
N ALA A 128 -15.91 10.13 12.48
CA ALA A 128 -15.07 9.85 13.65
C ALA A 128 -13.59 10.11 13.38
N ALA A 129 -13.08 9.79 12.18
CA ALA A 129 -11.71 10.13 11.81
C ALA A 129 -11.49 11.66 11.80
N ASP A 130 -12.44 12.44 11.29
CA ASP A 130 -12.36 13.91 11.34
C ASP A 130 -12.37 14.45 12.78
N ARG A 131 -13.24 13.91 13.65
CA ARG A 131 -13.36 14.36 15.05
C ARG A 131 -12.10 13.99 15.85
N ILE A 132 -11.70 12.71 15.82
CA ILE A 132 -10.64 12.19 16.69
C ILE A 132 -9.26 12.62 16.18
N PHE A 133 -8.95 12.43 14.90
CA PHE A 133 -7.66 12.86 14.34
C PHE A 133 -7.54 14.39 14.30
N GLY A 134 -8.67 15.09 14.26
CA GLY A 134 -8.75 16.55 14.39
C GLY A 134 -8.13 17.08 15.70
N LEU A 135 -8.24 16.32 16.82
CA LEU A 135 -7.61 16.67 18.10
C LEU A 135 -6.09 16.71 18.01
N PHE A 136 -5.51 15.83 17.21
CA PHE A 136 -4.07 15.66 17.03
C PHE A 136 -3.56 16.32 15.74
N LYS A 137 -4.38 17.19 15.12
CA LYS A 137 -4.00 17.87 13.88
C LYS A 137 -2.77 18.76 14.10
N PRO A 138 -1.75 18.65 13.22
CA PRO A 138 -0.59 19.52 13.28
C PRO A 138 -0.95 20.99 13.12
N SER A 139 -0.28 21.87 13.87
CA SER A 139 -0.51 23.32 13.82
C SER A 139 0.14 23.95 12.58
N SER A 140 1.26 23.38 12.08
CA SER A 140 1.98 23.92 10.94
C SER A 140 1.23 23.71 9.62
N LYS A 141 1.45 24.61 8.64
CA LYS A 141 0.92 24.46 7.28
C LYS A 141 1.46 23.20 6.62
N VAL A 142 2.75 22.96 6.77
CA VAL A 142 3.45 21.78 6.23
C VAL A 142 2.88 20.48 6.79
N GLY A 143 2.73 20.38 8.11
CA GLY A 143 2.13 19.20 8.73
C GLY A 143 0.69 18.91 8.26
N ARG A 144 -0.10 19.97 7.95
CA ARG A 144 -1.44 19.80 7.40
C ARG A 144 -1.44 19.36 5.93
N GLU A 145 -0.44 19.77 5.16
CA GLU A 145 -0.29 19.38 3.75
C GLU A 145 0.02 17.89 3.63
N TYR A 146 0.88 17.37 4.49
CA TYR A 146 1.19 15.94 4.56
C TYR A 146 0.04 15.08 5.13
N GLY A 147 -0.94 15.67 5.78
CA GLY A 147 -2.12 14.98 6.36
C GLY A 147 -3.03 14.27 5.35
N ARG A 148 -2.74 14.40 4.06
CA ARG A 148 -3.42 13.62 3.00
C ARG A 148 -2.83 12.24 2.78
N ASN A 149 -1.62 11.97 3.26
CA ASN A 149 -0.93 10.71 3.11
C ASN A 149 -0.67 10.11 4.48
N ALA A 150 -1.16 8.89 4.73
CA ALA A 150 -1.07 8.25 6.02
C ALA A 150 0.39 8.08 6.50
N MET A 151 1.27 7.65 5.59
CA MET A 151 2.68 7.44 5.94
C MET A 151 3.43 8.75 6.18
N ARG A 152 3.26 9.75 5.30
CA ARG A 152 3.88 11.07 5.51
C ARG A 152 3.44 11.70 6.83
N THR A 153 2.17 11.59 7.16
CA THR A 153 1.62 12.09 8.42
C THR A 153 2.33 11.51 9.64
N VAL A 154 2.62 10.20 9.61
CA VAL A 154 3.28 9.50 10.73
C VAL A 154 4.78 9.76 10.77
N PHE A 155 5.44 9.93 9.62
CA PHE A 155 6.92 10.04 9.57
C PHE A 155 7.43 11.47 9.59
N HIS A 156 6.68 12.45 9.05
CA HIS A 156 7.16 13.83 8.98
C HIS A 156 7.26 14.47 10.38
N PRO A 157 8.37 15.14 10.73
CA PRO A 157 8.55 15.74 12.06
C PRO A 157 7.44 16.74 12.47
N GLU A 158 6.92 17.48 11.49
CA GLU A 158 5.80 18.40 11.70
C GLU A 158 4.40 17.75 11.50
N GLY A 159 4.35 16.45 11.22
CA GLY A 159 3.13 15.65 11.11
C GLY A 159 2.58 15.26 12.48
N VAL A 160 1.78 14.19 12.50
CA VAL A 160 1.28 13.59 13.74
C VAL A 160 2.41 13.01 14.58
N ARG A 161 3.56 12.68 13.98
CA ARG A 161 4.75 12.15 14.64
C ARG A 161 5.08 12.85 15.96
N GLN A 162 5.00 14.18 16.01
CA GLN A 162 5.32 14.98 17.20
C GLN A 162 4.42 14.67 18.41
N TYR A 163 3.26 14.04 18.17
CA TYR A 163 2.31 13.66 19.21
C TYR A 163 2.31 12.16 19.50
N VAL A 164 3.03 11.34 18.72
CA VAL A 164 3.09 9.89 18.91
C VAL A 164 4.08 9.54 20.01
N LEU A 165 3.59 8.97 21.11
CA LEU A 165 4.38 8.63 22.30
C LEU A 165 5.32 7.44 22.07
N ASN A 166 4.94 6.51 21.21
CA ASN A 166 5.67 5.30 20.88
C ASN A 166 6.06 5.24 19.40
N TRP A 167 6.57 6.35 18.87
CA TRP A 167 6.78 6.52 17.43
C TRP A 167 7.69 5.45 16.82
N GLU A 168 8.78 5.06 17.45
CA GLU A 168 9.70 4.05 16.91
C GLU A 168 9.06 2.66 16.83
N GLU A 169 8.25 2.29 17.83
CA GLU A 169 7.49 1.04 17.83
C GLU A 169 6.46 1.00 16.71
N LEU A 170 5.83 2.14 16.40
CA LEU A 170 4.85 2.29 15.33
C LEU A 170 5.51 2.34 13.95
N ALA A 171 6.51 3.21 13.78
CA ALA A 171 7.07 3.54 12.48
C ALA A 171 8.00 2.44 11.93
N GLY A 172 8.70 1.71 12.81
CA GLY A 172 9.57 0.60 12.41
C GLY A 172 8.85 -0.45 11.54
N PRO A 173 7.75 -1.07 12.00
CA PRO A 173 6.96 -2.02 11.20
C PRO A 173 6.37 -1.41 9.92
N LEU A 174 5.98 -0.13 9.95
CA LEU A 174 5.45 0.55 8.77
C LEU A 174 6.51 0.71 7.67
N ILE A 175 7.74 1.10 8.03
CA ILE A 175 8.81 1.21 7.03
C ILE A 175 9.22 -0.16 6.47
N GLN A 176 9.15 -1.24 7.26
CA GLN A 176 9.36 -2.60 6.77
C GLN A 176 8.27 -3.02 5.78
N THR A 177 7.04 -2.55 5.97
CA THR A 177 5.96 -2.77 4.98
C THR A 177 6.30 -2.08 3.65
N LEU A 178 6.76 -0.82 3.68
CA LEU A 178 7.19 -0.11 2.46
C LEU A 178 8.42 -0.75 1.80
N HIS A 179 9.36 -1.32 2.56
CA HIS A 179 10.45 -2.09 1.98
C HIS A 179 9.92 -3.30 1.18
N ARG A 180 8.95 -4.02 1.73
CA ARG A 180 8.34 -5.17 1.05
C ARG A 180 7.55 -4.74 -0.20
N GLU A 181 6.77 -3.68 -0.10
CA GLU A 181 6.02 -3.12 -1.23
C GLU A 181 6.98 -2.65 -2.34
N ALA A 182 8.04 -1.93 -1.99
CA ALA A 182 9.04 -1.46 -2.95
C ALA A 182 9.83 -2.61 -3.63
N ALA A 183 10.07 -3.71 -2.90
CA ALA A 183 10.74 -4.88 -3.46
C ALA A 183 9.82 -5.70 -4.39
N ALA A 184 8.51 -5.68 -4.14
CA ALA A 184 7.53 -6.41 -4.94
C ALA A 184 7.06 -5.62 -6.17
N ALA A 185 7.08 -4.28 -6.14
CA ALA A 185 6.60 -3.44 -7.22
C ALA A 185 7.62 -3.31 -8.35
N THR A 186 7.14 -3.29 -9.61
CA THR A 186 7.95 -2.91 -10.77
C THR A 186 7.92 -1.40 -11.03
N THR A 187 6.99 -0.68 -10.39
CA THR A 187 6.92 0.78 -10.46
C THR A 187 7.72 1.45 -9.33
N PRO A 188 8.33 2.61 -9.54
CA PRO A 188 9.17 3.24 -8.54
C PRO A 188 8.39 4.00 -7.43
N ALA A 189 7.04 3.97 -7.41
CA ALA A 189 6.24 4.79 -6.51
C ALA A 189 6.48 4.43 -5.02
N ALA A 190 6.38 3.15 -4.65
CA ALA A 190 6.62 2.69 -3.29
C ALA A 190 8.07 2.92 -2.85
N ALA A 191 9.05 2.73 -3.77
CA ALA A 191 10.45 3.00 -3.49
C ALA A 191 10.70 4.50 -3.25
N ARG A 192 10.10 5.38 -4.05
CA ARG A 192 10.20 6.85 -3.84
C ARG A 192 9.61 7.27 -2.49
N LEU A 193 8.42 6.77 -2.14
CA LEU A 193 7.82 7.07 -0.85
C LEU A 193 8.72 6.59 0.30
N ARG A 194 9.19 5.34 0.26
CA ARG A 194 10.13 4.80 1.24
C ARG A 194 11.37 5.69 1.40
N ASP A 195 12.02 6.05 0.29
CA ASP A 195 13.25 6.83 0.30
C ASP A 195 13.03 8.25 0.84
N GLU A 196 11.89 8.87 0.50
CA GLU A 196 11.43 10.14 1.07
C GLU A 196 11.30 10.04 2.60
N LEU A 197 10.56 9.03 3.10
CA LEU A 197 10.34 8.87 4.54
C LEU A 197 11.63 8.61 5.31
N LEU A 198 12.53 7.82 4.74
CA LEU A 198 13.85 7.53 5.32
C LEU A 198 14.79 8.74 5.33
N ALA A 199 14.51 9.76 4.52
CA ALA A 199 15.28 11.01 4.50
C ALA A 199 14.81 12.02 5.55
N TYR A 200 13.65 11.82 6.21
CA TYR A 200 13.16 12.75 7.21
C TYR A 200 14.08 12.79 8.46
N PRO A 201 14.25 13.98 9.07
CA PRO A 201 15.07 14.13 10.26
C PRO A 201 14.63 13.20 11.42
N GLY A 202 15.59 12.58 12.08
CA GLY A 202 15.38 11.71 13.24
C GLY A 202 14.78 10.35 12.91
N VAL A 203 14.74 9.93 11.62
CA VAL A 203 14.47 8.54 11.25
C VAL A 203 15.75 7.71 11.49
N PRO A 204 15.68 6.58 12.23
CA PRO A 204 16.85 5.77 12.55
C PRO A 204 17.56 5.24 11.30
N SER A 205 18.88 5.44 11.21
CA SER A 205 19.70 4.97 10.09
C SER A 205 19.61 3.47 9.80
N PRO A 206 19.48 2.57 10.82
CA PRO A 206 19.31 1.14 10.55
C PRO A 206 18.07 0.79 9.72
N TRP A 207 17.03 1.62 9.75
CA TRP A 207 15.79 1.39 8.97
C TRP A 207 15.96 1.53 7.46
N LYS A 208 17.10 2.05 6.99
CA LYS A 208 17.43 2.14 5.56
C LYS A 208 17.65 0.76 4.94
N VAL A 209 17.89 -0.25 5.76
CA VAL A 209 18.09 -1.63 5.33
C VAL A 209 16.88 -2.46 5.76
N PRO A 210 16.30 -3.30 4.86
CA PRO A 210 15.26 -4.23 5.25
C PRO A 210 15.77 -5.18 6.35
N ASP A 211 15.02 -5.30 7.43
CA ASP A 211 15.30 -6.26 8.49
C ASP A 211 14.25 -7.39 8.47
N PRO A 212 14.58 -8.57 7.91
CA PRO A 212 13.67 -9.70 7.87
C PRO A 212 13.41 -10.34 9.26
N PHE A 213 14.20 -9.98 10.26
CA PHE A 213 14.11 -10.49 11.63
C PHE A 213 13.59 -9.43 12.61
N ALA A 214 13.18 -8.27 12.12
CA ALA A 214 12.60 -7.23 12.97
C ALA A 214 11.47 -7.83 13.82
N PRO A 215 11.49 -7.62 15.15
CA PRO A 215 10.45 -8.13 16.01
C PRO A 215 9.09 -7.53 15.60
N VAL A 216 8.13 -8.39 15.34
CA VAL A 216 6.76 -7.97 15.01
C VAL A 216 5.95 -8.05 16.29
N ALA A 217 5.50 -6.92 16.79
CA ALA A 217 4.52 -6.91 17.88
C ALA A 217 3.24 -7.63 17.39
N PRO A 218 2.61 -8.47 18.21
CA PRO A 218 1.35 -9.13 17.85
C PRO A 218 0.25 -8.16 17.47
N LEU A 219 0.26 -6.97 18.03
CA LEU A 219 -0.65 -5.87 17.77
C LEU A 219 0.13 -4.55 17.76
N LEU A 220 0.04 -3.81 16.66
CA LEU A 220 0.66 -2.50 16.55
C LEU A 220 -0.31 -1.45 17.10
N THR A 221 0.10 -0.79 18.19
CA THR A 221 -0.70 0.25 18.85
C THR A 221 -0.07 1.61 18.61
N MET A 222 -0.85 2.58 18.19
CA MET A 222 -0.48 3.99 18.11
C MET A 222 -0.98 4.71 19.36
N ARG A 223 -0.07 5.27 20.16
CA ARG A 223 -0.39 6.10 21.32
C ARG A 223 -0.08 7.55 21.00
N VAL A 224 -1.07 8.42 21.09
CA VAL A 224 -0.95 9.84 20.76
C VAL A 224 -1.36 10.72 21.93
N LYS A 225 -0.62 11.83 22.11
CA LYS A 225 -0.93 12.84 23.13
C LYS A 225 -0.67 14.23 22.59
N LYS A 226 -1.67 15.09 22.75
CA LYS A 226 -1.56 16.52 22.46
C LYS A 226 -2.43 17.31 23.45
N ASP A 227 -1.80 18.23 24.16
CA ASP A 227 -2.42 18.98 25.25
C ASP A 227 -3.06 18.01 26.27
N ASP A 228 -4.33 18.18 26.60
CA ASP A 228 -5.07 17.29 27.51
C ASP A 228 -5.68 16.07 26.82
N ASN A 229 -5.50 15.94 25.50
CA ASN A 229 -6.05 14.81 24.74
C ASN A 229 -5.02 13.70 24.64
N GLU A 230 -5.41 12.50 25.04
CA GLU A 230 -4.61 11.28 24.89
C GLU A 230 -5.50 10.16 24.35
N ALA A 231 -4.96 9.37 23.42
CA ALA A 231 -5.66 8.24 22.84
C ALA A 231 -4.69 7.13 22.41
N ALA A 232 -5.17 5.90 22.47
CA ALA A 232 -4.45 4.72 22.02
C ALA A 232 -5.32 3.88 21.09
N PHE A 233 -4.83 3.63 19.87
CA PHE A 233 -5.55 2.85 18.87
C PHE A 233 -4.69 1.72 18.34
N PHE A 234 -5.30 0.59 18.04
CA PHE A 234 -4.77 -0.36 17.08
C PHE A 234 -5.62 -0.32 15.81
N SER A 235 -5.05 -0.75 14.69
CA SER A 235 -5.80 -0.77 13.44
C SER A 235 -5.84 -2.14 12.81
N MET A 236 -6.87 -2.34 11.97
CA MET A 236 -7.01 -3.49 11.09
C MET A 236 -7.17 -3.00 9.66
N LEU A 237 -6.48 -3.67 8.73
CA LEU A 237 -6.58 -3.40 7.30
C LEU A 237 -7.49 -4.45 6.65
N THR A 238 -8.45 -3.97 5.87
CA THR A 238 -9.36 -4.79 5.06
C THR A 238 -9.22 -4.42 3.59
N THR A 239 -9.26 -5.40 2.71
CA THR A 239 -9.17 -5.24 1.26
C THR A 239 -10.36 -5.91 0.56
N PHE A 240 -10.62 -5.57 -0.69
CA PHE A 240 -11.60 -6.28 -1.50
C PHE A 240 -11.11 -7.72 -1.78
N ALA A 241 -12.00 -8.70 -1.62
CA ALA A 241 -11.63 -10.12 -1.75
C ALA A 241 -11.26 -10.52 -3.19
N THR A 242 -11.95 -9.99 -4.20
CA THR A 242 -11.76 -10.35 -5.61
C THR A 242 -11.80 -9.13 -6.52
N PRO A 243 -10.85 -8.21 -6.42
CA PRO A 243 -10.82 -7.03 -7.26
C PRO A 243 -10.54 -7.43 -8.73
N ARG A 244 -11.25 -6.78 -9.66
CA ARG A 244 -11.02 -6.94 -11.12
C ARG A 244 -10.59 -5.63 -11.78
N ASP A 245 -10.26 -4.65 -10.97
CA ASP A 245 -9.79 -3.32 -11.35
C ASP A 245 -8.58 -2.99 -10.49
N ILE A 246 -7.57 -2.32 -11.07
CA ILE A 246 -6.31 -2.01 -10.40
C ILE A 246 -6.54 -1.10 -9.19
N THR A 247 -7.38 -0.09 -9.35
CA THR A 247 -7.72 0.84 -8.26
C THR A 247 -8.32 0.10 -7.08
N LEU A 248 -9.30 -0.81 -7.33
CA LEU A 248 -9.92 -1.60 -6.26
C LEU A 248 -8.95 -2.57 -5.58
N GLN A 249 -7.97 -3.12 -6.31
CA GLN A 249 -6.95 -3.97 -5.73
C GLN A 249 -6.04 -3.21 -4.77
N GLN A 250 -5.81 -1.93 -5.04
CA GLN A 250 -4.92 -1.08 -4.26
C GLN A 250 -5.62 -0.41 -3.07
N LEU A 251 -6.97 -0.34 -3.06
CA LEU A 251 -7.71 0.23 -1.94
C LEU A 251 -7.62 -0.64 -0.70
N ARG A 252 -7.34 0.00 0.43
CA ARG A 252 -7.31 -0.59 1.77
C ARG A 252 -8.21 0.23 2.69
N ILE A 253 -9.03 -0.44 3.47
CA ILE A 253 -9.86 0.18 4.51
C ILE A 253 -9.14 -0.05 5.83
N GLU A 254 -8.71 1.01 6.48
CA GLU A 254 -8.09 0.95 7.80
C GLU A 254 -9.11 1.38 8.85
N CYS A 255 -9.50 0.44 9.70
CA CYS A 255 -10.39 0.66 10.82
C CYS A 255 -9.57 0.74 12.11
N PHE A 256 -9.75 1.81 12.88
CA PHE A 256 -9.07 2.03 14.14
C PHE A 256 -9.98 1.64 15.30
N TYR A 257 -9.43 0.92 16.25
CA TYR A 257 -10.13 0.45 17.45
C TYR A 257 -9.44 0.97 18.69
N PRO A 258 -10.18 1.33 19.76
CA PRO A 258 -9.59 1.77 21.00
C PRO A 258 -8.76 0.64 21.63
N ALA A 259 -7.54 0.97 22.07
CA ALA A 259 -6.67 0.03 22.78
C ALA A 259 -6.90 0.08 24.30
N ASP A 260 -7.68 1.06 24.80
CA ASP A 260 -8.04 1.23 26.19
C ASP A 260 -9.43 1.88 26.35
N THR A 261 -9.96 1.80 27.58
CA THR A 261 -11.30 2.33 27.93
C THR A 261 -11.36 3.86 27.80
N GLN A 262 -10.27 4.56 28.12
CA GLN A 262 -10.20 6.02 28.02
C GLN A 262 -10.41 6.49 26.57
N THR A 263 -9.78 5.81 25.62
CA THR A 263 -9.93 6.08 24.19
C THR A 263 -11.34 5.75 23.69
N GLU A 264 -11.92 4.65 24.17
CA GLU A 264 -13.30 4.30 23.85
C GLU A 264 -14.29 5.36 24.33
N GLU A 265 -14.16 5.81 25.59
CA GLU A 265 -14.98 6.88 26.17
C GLU A 265 -14.81 8.21 25.43
N LEU A 266 -13.57 8.56 25.05
CA LEU A 266 -13.28 9.75 24.25
C LEU A 266 -14.02 9.69 22.91
N ALA A 267 -13.95 8.57 22.20
CA ALA A 267 -14.62 8.41 20.92
C ALA A 267 -16.14 8.54 21.03
N ARG A 268 -16.74 7.88 22.03
CA ARG A 268 -18.18 7.93 22.30
C ARG A 268 -18.64 9.33 22.71
N ARG A 269 -17.87 10.03 23.55
CA ARG A 269 -18.16 11.42 23.95
C ARG A 269 -18.14 12.38 22.77
N LEU A 270 -17.18 12.24 21.87
CA LEU A 270 -17.07 13.09 20.66
C LEU A 270 -18.15 12.78 19.62
N ALA A 271 -18.77 11.61 19.67
CA ALA A 271 -19.86 11.21 18.79
C ALA A 271 -21.24 11.59 19.33
N ALA A 272 -21.33 11.98 20.61
CA ALA A 272 -22.60 12.46 21.19
C ALA A 272 -23.04 13.76 20.49
N PRO A 273 -24.37 13.90 20.21
CA PRO A 273 -24.93 15.06 19.53
C PRO A 273 -24.79 16.36 20.33
#